data_e0149866102ebe60f70ff22c6e0892d8
#
_entry.id   e0149866102ebe60f70ff22c6e0892d8
#
_cell.length_a   1.000
_cell.length_b   1.000
_cell.length_c   1.000
_cell.angle_alpha   90.00
_cell.angle_beta   90.00
_cell.angle_gamma   90.00
#
_symmetry.space_group_name_H-M   'P 1'
#
loop_
_entity.id
_entity.type
_entity.pdbx_description
1 polymer ?
#
loop_
_entity_poly.entity_id
_entity_poly.type
_entity_poly.pdbx_seq_one_letter_code
_entity_poly.pdbx_strand_id
1 'polypeptide(L)'
;MTDRITSAFGPFSTAREVASRHDLTGWTAVITGAATGIGIETARALAERGCEVVIAVRKPELGAAAADEIAKTATGPKPRVELLDLASLNSVRGFADRWGRRPLHLLINNAGVMACPLSHTEDGLEMQIGTNHFGHYLLAVRLAPSLMDGAQARGGPVRLVALSSIAHRRAGVNFEDPNYQKRSYDKWESYGQSKTANALFAVGFHNRFKRHGVTANAVMPGGIMTPLQRHLPREEMIGMGWMDEQGNLAQGFKTPEQGASTSVWAALGGELEGIGGLYLEDCAQAQPASQAPRMRGVEDYALDPVLADRLWALSQSVTGA
;
A
#
# COMPACT_ATOMS: atom_id res chain seq x y z
N MET A 1 15.12 -21.39 -13.52
CA MET A 1 14.83 -20.29 -12.57
C MET A 1 14.55 -19.06 -13.42
N THR A 2 13.36 -18.48 -13.33
CA THR A 2 13.09 -17.18 -13.99
C THR A 2 13.95 -16.13 -13.29
N ASP A 3 14.67 -15.33 -14.06
CA ASP A 3 15.50 -14.26 -13.50
C ASP A 3 14.65 -13.30 -12.66
N ARG A 4 15.17 -12.90 -11.52
CA ARG A 4 14.53 -11.92 -10.61
C ARG A 4 14.31 -10.60 -11.35
N ILE A 5 13.10 -10.06 -11.29
CA ILE A 5 12.81 -8.75 -11.90
C ILE A 5 13.49 -7.66 -11.07
N THR A 6 14.30 -6.85 -11.73
CA THR A 6 15.01 -5.72 -11.14
C THR A 6 14.85 -4.49 -12.02
N SER A 7 15.11 -3.32 -11.48
CA SER A 7 15.15 -2.06 -12.23
C SER A 7 16.54 -1.42 -12.17
N ALA A 8 16.70 -0.29 -12.84
CA ALA A 8 17.88 0.56 -12.73
C ALA A 8 17.94 1.34 -11.38
N PHE A 9 16.90 1.25 -10.57
CA PHE A 9 16.77 1.93 -9.28
C PHE A 9 17.14 1.00 -8.12
N GLY A 10 17.35 1.58 -6.94
CA GLY A 10 17.76 0.85 -5.75
C GLY A 10 17.15 1.40 -4.45
N PRO A 11 17.67 0.96 -3.30
CA PRO A 11 17.08 1.25 -1.99
C PRO A 11 16.99 2.74 -1.64
N PHE A 12 17.87 3.56 -2.18
CA PHE A 12 17.93 5.01 -1.88
C PHE A 12 17.51 5.89 -3.07
N SER A 13 17.02 5.31 -4.15
CA SER A 13 16.38 6.07 -5.22
C SER A 13 15.11 6.73 -4.69
N THR A 14 14.80 7.92 -5.18
CA THR A 14 13.60 8.67 -4.81
C THR A 14 12.42 8.36 -5.74
N ALA A 15 11.21 8.58 -5.26
CA ALA A 15 10.01 8.47 -6.09
C ALA A 15 10.05 9.34 -7.35
N ARG A 16 10.62 10.56 -7.25
CA ARG A 16 10.79 11.48 -8.37
C ARG A 16 11.76 10.95 -9.44
N GLU A 17 12.88 10.35 -9.01
CA GLU A 17 13.82 9.71 -9.95
C GLU A 17 13.15 8.58 -10.72
N VAL A 18 12.39 7.72 -10.01
CA VAL A 18 11.65 6.61 -10.63
C VAL A 18 10.60 7.12 -11.62
N ALA A 19 9.86 8.18 -11.28
CA ALA A 19 8.82 8.74 -12.14
C ALA A 19 9.38 9.57 -13.30
N SER A 20 10.65 9.98 -13.29
CA SER A 20 11.20 11.07 -14.11
C SER A 20 11.01 10.92 -15.63
N ARG A 21 10.94 9.68 -16.13
CA ARG A 21 10.84 9.38 -17.57
C ARG A 21 9.40 9.08 -18.04
N HIS A 22 8.41 9.22 -17.14
CA HIS A 22 7.02 8.91 -17.47
C HIS A 22 6.24 10.19 -17.78
N ASP A 23 5.34 10.11 -18.74
CA ASP A 23 4.25 11.06 -18.95
C ASP A 23 2.95 10.39 -18.53
N LEU A 24 2.28 10.97 -17.54
CA LEU A 24 1.04 10.45 -16.97
C LEU A 24 -0.16 11.36 -17.29
N THR A 25 -0.03 12.20 -18.30
CA THR A 25 -1.13 13.02 -18.80
C THR A 25 -2.32 12.14 -19.18
N GLY A 26 -3.48 12.43 -18.64
CA GLY A 26 -4.69 11.62 -18.82
C GLY A 26 -4.82 10.41 -17.89
N TRP A 27 -3.82 10.15 -17.03
CA TRP A 27 -3.94 9.12 -16.00
C TRP A 27 -4.59 9.66 -14.74
N THR A 28 -5.34 8.79 -14.07
CA THR A 28 -5.95 9.08 -12.77
C THR A 28 -5.45 8.08 -11.73
N ALA A 29 -5.02 8.58 -10.57
CA ALA A 29 -4.55 7.80 -9.43
C ALA A 29 -5.37 8.08 -8.18
N VAL A 30 -5.78 7.04 -7.45
CA VAL A 30 -6.29 7.13 -6.08
C VAL A 30 -5.21 6.64 -5.12
N ILE A 31 -4.84 7.46 -4.14
CA ILE A 31 -3.81 7.12 -3.15
C ILE A 31 -4.41 7.31 -1.76
N THR A 32 -4.51 6.23 -1.00
CA THR A 32 -5.00 6.29 0.37
C THR A 32 -3.93 6.80 1.33
N GLY A 33 -4.31 7.68 2.27
CA GLY A 33 -3.38 8.20 3.28
C GLY A 33 -2.28 9.12 2.73
N ALA A 34 -2.52 9.78 1.60
CA ALA A 34 -1.52 10.61 0.92
C ALA A 34 -1.38 12.04 1.49
N ALA A 35 -1.76 12.28 2.74
CA ALA A 35 -1.56 13.57 3.40
C ALA A 35 -0.19 13.72 4.06
N THR A 36 0.52 12.63 4.31
CA THR A 36 1.81 12.63 5.01
C THR A 36 2.69 11.44 4.62
N GLY A 37 3.95 11.47 5.05
CA GLY A 37 4.88 10.34 4.94
C GLY A 37 5.12 9.88 3.50
N ILE A 38 5.11 8.57 3.28
CA ILE A 38 5.35 7.98 1.95
C ILE A 38 4.24 8.36 0.95
N GLY A 39 3.01 8.45 1.43
CA GLY A 39 1.84 8.71 0.57
C GLY A 39 1.90 10.07 -0.13
N ILE A 40 2.30 11.13 0.57
CA ILE A 40 2.42 12.45 -0.06
C ILE A 40 3.52 12.49 -1.12
N GLU A 41 4.64 11.78 -0.91
CA GLU A 41 5.73 11.74 -1.87
C GLU A 41 5.39 10.85 -3.09
N THR A 42 4.61 9.77 -2.88
CA THR A 42 4.02 9.01 -4.00
C THR A 42 3.09 9.90 -4.83
N ALA A 43 2.19 10.64 -4.17
CA ALA A 43 1.26 11.55 -4.83
C ALA A 43 1.98 12.66 -5.59
N ARG A 44 3.00 13.26 -4.99
CA ARG A 44 3.84 14.30 -5.59
C ARG A 44 4.53 13.80 -6.86
N ALA A 45 5.20 12.65 -6.77
CA ALA A 45 5.94 12.09 -7.91
C ALA A 45 5.02 11.82 -9.13
N LEU A 46 3.78 11.36 -8.89
CA LEU A 46 2.80 11.13 -9.96
C LEU A 46 2.23 12.45 -10.51
N ALA A 47 1.89 13.40 -9.64
CA ALA A 47 1.34 14.70 -10.05
C ALA A 47 2.35 15.54 -10.86
N GLU A 48 3.64 15.46 -10.53
CA GLU A 48 4.73 16.09 -11.28
C GLU A 48 4.91 15.52 -12.70
N ARG A 49 4.27 14.39 -12.98
CA ARG A 49 4.25 13.77 -14.31
C ARG A 49 2.91 13.90 -15.03
N GLY A 50 2.04 14.79 -14.56
CA GLY A 50 0.77 15.09 -15.22
C GLY A 50 -0.42 14.23 -14.77
N CYS A 51 -0.24 13.31 -13.81
CA CYS A 51 -1.32 12.47 -13.31
C CYS A 51 -2.38 13.29 -12.55
N GLU A 52 -3.66 13.02 -12.81
CA GLU A 52 -4.75 13.45 -11.93
C GLU A 52 -4.72 12.62 -10.65
N VAL A 53 -4.29 13.21 -9.54
CA VAL A 53 -4.16 12.53 -8.25
C VAL A 53 -5.38 12.82 -7.37
N VAL A 54 -5.94 11.76 -6.76
CA VAL A 54 -6.96 11.87 -5.72
C VAL A 54 -6.35 11.39 -4.40
N ILE A 55 -6.24 12.32 -3.45
CA ILE A 55 -5.78 12.12 -2.08
C ILE A 55 -6.97 11.63 -1.25
N ALA A 56 -7.07 10.32 -1.00
CA ALA A 56 -8.14 9.72 -0.22
C ALA A 56 -7.73 9.63 1.26
N VAL A 57 -8.34 10.44 2.13
CA VAL A 57 -7.90 10.62 3.52
C VAL A 57 -9.06 10.73 4.49
N ARG A 58 -8.83 10.32 5.75
CA ARG A 58 -9.80 10.44 6.84
C ARG A 58 -10.01 11.89 7.30
N LYS A 59 -9.00 12.74 7.14
CA LYS A 59 -9.02 14.16 7.54
C LYS A 59 -8.80 15.04 6.31
N PRO A 60 -9.88 15.51 5.67
CA PRO A 60 -9.78 16.30 4.44
C PRO A 60 -8.95 17.57 4.56
N GLU A 61 -8.91 18.18 5.75
CA GLU A 61 -8.11 19.37 6.03
C GLU A 61 -6.60 19.11 5.88
N LEU A 62 -6.12 17.93 6.31
CA LEU A 62 -4.72 17.52 6.09
C LEU A 62 -4.46 17.19 4.62
N GLY A 63 -5.45 16.60 3.95
CA GLY A 63 -5.39 16.34 2.52
C GLY A 63 -5.30 17.63 1.70
N ALA A 64 -6.04 18.66 2.09
CA ALA A 64 -6.01 19.98 1.41
C ALA A 64 -4.62 20.63 1.53
N ALA A 65 -4.03 20.64 2.70
CA ALA A 65 -2.67 21.14 2.89
C ALA A 65 -1.63 20.37 2.03
N ALA A 66 -1.74 19.05 1.95
CA ALA A 66 -0.89 18.22 1.09
C ALA A 66 -1.12 18.53 -0.40
N ALA A 67 -2.37 18.69 -0.83
CA ALA A 67 -2.72 19.05 -2.20
C ALA A 67 -2.14 20.43 -2.60
N ASP A 68 -2.17 21.41 -1.70
CA ASP A 68 -1.56 22.73 -1.91
C ASP A 68 -0.03 22.64 -2.06
N GLU A 69 0.63 21.81 -1.25
CA GLU A 69 2.07 21.58 -1.36
C GLU A 69 2.44 20.86 -2.66
N ILE A 70 1.70 19.85 -3.06
CA ILE A 70 1.96 19.11 -4.31
C ILE A 70 1.71 20.02 -5.52
N ALA A 71 0.68 20.85 -5.47
CA ALA A 71 0.33 21.76 -6.59
C ALA A 71 1.46 22.74 -6.95
N LYS A 72 2.39 23.03 -6.03
CA LYS A 72 3.54 23.91 -6.29
C LYS A 72 4.51 23.34 -7.35
N THR A 73 4.55 22.02 -7.50
CA THR A 73 5.47 21.32 -8.42
C THR A 73 4.75 20.45 -9.45
N ALA A 74 3.44 20.24 -9.30
CA ALA A 74 2.64 19.45 -10.24
C ALA A 74 2.63 20.08 -11.63
N THR A 75 2.71 19.24 -12.67
CA THR A 75 2.54 19.66 -14.07
C THR A 75 1.14 19.40 -14.60
N GLY A 76 0.36 18.59 -13.87
CA GLY A 76 -1.04 18.31 -14.12
C GLY A 76 -2.00 19.10 -13.22
N PRO A 77 -3.25 18.64 -13.10
CA PRO A 77 -4.23 19.26 -12.21
C PRO A 77 -3.78 19.22 -10.75
N LYS A 78 -4.16 20.24 -9.97
CA LYS A 78 -4.02 20.20 -8.52
C LYS A 78 -4.71 18.94 -7.97
N PRO A 79 -4.04 18.18 -7.06
CA PRO A 79 -4.65 16.99 -6.48
C PRO A 79 -6.01 17.27 -5.83
N ARG A 80 -6.98 16.40 -6.07
CA ARG A 80 -8.29 16.45 -5.41
C ARG A 80 -8.23 15.71 -4.08
N VAL A 81 -9.02 16.17 -3.12
CA VAL A 81 -9.11 15.54 -1.80
C VAL A 81 -10.50 14.92 -1.65
N GLU A 82 -10.54 13.67 -1.23
CA GLU A 82 -11.76 12.92 -1.00
C GLU A 82 -11.75 12.28 0.39
N LEU A 83 -12.88 12.35 1.08
CA LEU A 83 -13.06 11.72 2.37
C LEU A 83 -13.08 10.19 2.21
N LEU A 84 -12.19 9.52 2.93
CA LEU A 84 -12.14 8.06 3.05
C LEU A 84 -11.61 7.68 4.44
N ASP A 85 -12.42 7.04 5.26
CA ASP A 85 -12.00 6.36 6.48
C ASP A 85 -12.03 4.84 6.26
N LEU A 86 -10.84 4.22 6.23
CA LEU A 86 -10.68 2.78 6.06
C LEU A 86 -11.08 1.98 7.32
N ALA A 87 -11.26 2.64 8.46
CA ALA A 87 -11.79 2.05 9.68
C ALA A 87 -13.33 2.07 9.72
N SER A 88 -14.00 2.43 8.62
CA SER A 88 -15.44 2.40 8.43
C SER A 88 -15.77 1.84 7.05
N LEU A 89 -16.31 0.64 7.01
CA LEU A 89 -16.73 0.01 5.74
C LEU A 89 -17.81 0.86 5.04
N ASN A 90 -18.60 1.58 5.82
CA ASN A 90 -19.61 2.52 5.29
C ASN A 90 -18.95 3.72 4.58
N SER A 91 -17.89 4.27 5.17
CA SER A 91 -17.10 5.34 4.52
C SER A 91 -16.47 4.85 3.22
N VAL A 92 -15.97 3.61 3.19
CA VAL A 92 -15.39 3.00 1.98
C VAL A 92 -16.45 2.84 0.89
N ARG A 93 -17.65 2.34 1.24
CA ARG A 93 -18.78 2.25 0.28
C ARG A 93 -19.15 3.63 -0.26
N GLY A 94 -19.32 4.62 0.62
CA GLY A 94 -19.63 5.97 0.23
C GLY A 94 -18.58 6.61 -0.69
N PHE A 95 -17.29 6.35 -0.47
CA PHE A 95 -16.23 6.77 -1.38
C PHE A 95 -16.40 6.13 -2.78
N ALA A 96 -16.59 4.82 -2.83
CA ALA A 96 -16.75 4.10 -4.10
C ALA A 96 -18.02 4.55 -4.86
N ASP A 97 -19.11 4.83 -4.15
CA ASP A 97 -20.36 5.32 -4.75
C ASP A 97 -20.18 6.72 -5.34
N ARG A 98 -19.47 7.63 -4.65
CA ARG A 98 -19.11 8.95 -5.19
C ARG A 98 -18.12 8.85 -6.36
N TRP A 99 -17.24 7.84 -6.34
CA TRP A 99 -16.33 7.58 -7.45
C TRP A 99 -17.09 7.19 -8.71
N GLY A 100 -18.07 6.30 -8.58
CA GLY A 100 -18.86 5.80 -9.71
C GLY A 100 -18.03 4.93 -10.67
N ARG A 101 -18.16 5.21 -11.97
CA ARG A 101 -17.50 4.46 -13.06
C ARG A 101 -16.40 5.27 -13.76
N ARG A 102 -15.83 6.27 -13.08
CA ARG A 102 -14.70 7.03 -13.67
C ARG A 102 -13.51 6.08 -13.89
N PRO A 103 -12.87 6.07 -15.07
CA PRO A 103 -11.69 5.27 -15.30
C PRO A 103 -10.60 5.53 -14.25
N LEU A 104 -10.00 4.47 -13.75
CA LEU A 104 -8.92 4.52 -12.76
C LEU A 104 -7.70 3.78 -13.29
N HIS A 105 -6.53 4.41 -13.27
CA HIS A 105 -5.31 3.83 -13.81
C HIS A 105 -4.39 3.28 -12.72
N LEU A 106 -4.37 3.95 -11.55
CA LEU A 106 -3.54 3.56 -10.41
C LEU A 106 -4.35 3.59 -9.12
N LEU A 107 -4.39 2.48 -8.39
CA LEU A 107 -4.91 2.41 -7.02
C LEU A 107 -3.76 2.07 -6.08
N ILE A 108 -3.37 3.04 -5.24
CA ILE A 108 -2.28 2.87 -4.27
C ILE A 108 -2.87 2.75 -2.87
N ASN A 109 -2.97 1.53 -2.37
CA ASN A 109 -3.40 1.20 -1.01
C ASN A 109 -2.25 1.43 -0.03
N ASN A 110 -2.00 2.72 0.28
CA ASN A 110 -0.84 3.16 1.05
C ASN A 110 -1.15 3.39 2.54
N ALA A 111 -2.35 3.82 2.89
CA ALA A 111 -2.72 4.12 4.27
C ALA A 111 -2.50 2.94 5.23
N GLY A 112 -2.31 3.25 6.50
CA GLY A 112 -2.20 2.20 7.51
C GLY A 112 -2.05 2.73 8.93
N VAL A 113 -2.21 1.81 9.86
CA VAL A 113 -1.89 1.96 11.28
C VAL A 113 -0.91 0.87 11.69
N MET A 114 -0.07 1.15 12.68
CA MET A 114 1.00 0.25 13.10
C MET A 114 1.12 0.23 14.62
N ALA A 115 1.21 -0.97 15.17
CA ALA A 115 1.50 -1.24 16.58
C ALA A 115 0.64 -0.42 17.56
N CYS A 116 -0.62 -0.16 17.19
CA CYS A 116 -1.57 0.52 18.06
C CYS A 116 -2.05 -0.42 19.19
N PRO A 117 -2.49 0.12 20.33
CA PRO A 117 -3.21 -0.65 21.34
C PRO A 117 -4.43 -1.35 20.74
N LEU A 118 -4.86 -2.45 21.37
CA LEU A 118 -6.09 -3.12 20.95
C LEU A 118 -7.25 -2.13 20.91
N SER A 119 -7.81 -1.98 19.73
CA SER A 119 -9.00 -1.18 19.47
C SER A 119 -9.71 -1.74 18.25
N HIS A 120 -10.93 -1.29 17.99
CA HIS A 120 -11.76 -1.81 16.92
C HIS A 120 -12.19 -0.69 15.98
N THR A 121 -12.42 -1.04 14.73
CA THR A 121 -13.06 -0.18 13.72
C THR A 121 -14.54 0.03 14.06
N GLU A 122 -15.23 0.90 13.32
CA GLU A 122 -16.68 1.10 13.46
C GLU A 122 -17.46 -0.20 13.23
N ASP A 123 -16.91 -1.12 12.44
CA ASP A 123 -17.51 -2.40 12.09
C ASP A 123 -17.10 -3.53 13.06
N GLY A 124 -16.44 -3.22 14.19
CA GLY A 124 -16.02 -4.18 15.20
C GLY A 124 -14.81 -5.05 14.82
N LEU A 125 -14.07 -4.71 13.76
CA LEU A 125 -12.86 -5.40 13.35
C LEU A 125 -11.65 -4.90 14.15
N GLU A 126 -10.67 -5.78 14.43
CA GLU A 126 -9.43 -5.33 15.05
C GLU A 126 -8.79 -4.23 14.17
N MET A 127 -8.31 -3.16 14.81
CA MET A 127 -7.98 -1.89 14.15
C MET A 127 -6.95 -2.05 13.03
N GLN A 128 -5.92 -2.89 13.22
CA GLN A 128 -4.84 -3.01 12.24
C GLN A 128 -5.26 -3.82 11.02
N ILE A 129 -5.85 -5.00 11.21
CA ILE A 129 -6.32 -5.79 10.06
C ILE A 129 -7.55 -5.14 9.41
N GLY A 130 -8.42 -4.52 10.20
CA GLY A 130 -9.60 -3.78 9.71
C GLY A 130 -9.21 -2.65 8.77
N THR A 131 -8.33 -1.76 9.23
CA THR A 131 -7.88 -0.59 8.45
C THR A 131 -6.93 -0.98 7.32
N ASN A 132 -5.87 -1.77 7.63
CA ASN A 132 -4.80 -2.03 6.69
C ASN A 132 -5.23 -2.98 5.57
N HIS A 133 -6.15 -3.92 5.86
CA HIS A 133 -6.56 -4.95 4.91
C HIS A 133 -8.05 -4.87 4.54
N PHE A 134 -9.00 -5.08 5.46
CA PHE A 134 -10.41 -5.20 5.08
C PHE A 134 -10.98 -3.93 4.45
N GLY A 135 -10.62 -2.75 4.96
CA GLY A 135 -10.98 -1.47 4.34
C GLY A 135 -10.42 -1.31 2.93
N HIS A 136 -9.15 -1.64 2.72
CA HIS A 136 -8.53 -1.62 1.40
C HIS A 136 -9.04 -2.70 0.46
N TYR A 137 -9.36 -3.89 0.97
CA TYR A 137 -10.00 -4.94 0.20
C TYR A 137 -11.33 -4.46 -0.38
N LEU A 138 -12.22 -3.95 0.49
CA LEU A 138 -13.52 -3.43 0.06
C LEU A 138 -13.36 -2.29 -0.96
N LEU A 139 -12.46 -1.34 -0.71
CA LEU A 139 -12.16 -0.25 -1.64
C LEU A 139 -11.76 -0.77 -3.01
N ALA A 140 -10.80 -1.69 -3.05
CA ALA A 140 -10.28 -2.21 -4.31
C ALA A 140 -11.33 -3.03 -5.08
N VAL A 141 -12.12 -3.86 -4.40
CA VAL A 141 -13.19 -4.63 -5.04
C VAL A 141 -14.28 -3.71 -5.60
N ARG A 142 -14.66 -2.66 -4.85
CA ARG A 142 -15.64 -1.68 -5.32
C ARG A 142 -15.12 -0.82 -6.48
N LEU A 143 -13.81 -0.55 -6.54
CA LEU A 143 -13.17 0.20 -7.62
C LEU A 143 -12.67 -0.71 -8.78
N ALA A 144 -12.75 -2.02 -8.66
CA ALA A 144 -12.29 -2.93 -9.72
C ALA A 144 -12.94 -2.65 -11.09
N PRO A 145 -14.25 -2.36 -11.19
CA PRO A 145 -14.85 -1.96 -12.46
C PRO A 145 -14.19 -0.71 -13.07
N SER A 146 -13.85 0.30 -12.24
CA SER A 146 -13.17 1.51 -12.71
C SER A 146 -11.74 1.27 -13.16
N LEU A 147 -11.02 0.33 -12.51
CA LEU A 147 -9.71 -0.14 -12.97
C LEU A 147 -9.82 -0.86 -14.32
N MET A 148 -10.82 -1.71 -14.50
CA MET A 148 -11.05 -2.38 -15.79
C MET A 148 -11.38 -1.36 -16.90
N ASP A 149 -12.22 -0.35 -16.60
CA ASP A 149 -12.52 0.73 -17.54
C ASP A 149 -11.26 1.56 -17.86
N GLY A 150 -10.37 1.78 -16.85
CA GLY A 150 -9.06 2.43 -17.04
C GLY A 150 -8.13 1.63 -17.96
N ALA A 151 -8.07 0.31 -17.78
CA ALA A 151 -7.28 -0.57 -18.64
C ALA A 151 -7.78 -0.55 -20.10
N GLN A 152 -9.09 -0.55 -20.29
CA GLN A 152 -9.70 -0.45 -21.62
C GLN A 152 -9.41 0.90 -22.27
N ALA A 153 -9.60 2.00 -21.54
CA ALA A 153 -9.35 3.35 -22.02
C ALA A 153 -7.89 3.60 -22.39
N ARG A 154 -6.96 3.03 -21.59
CA ARG A 154 -5.51 3.12 -21.87
C ARG A 154 -5.05 2.22 -23.01
N GLY A 155 -5.77 1.15 -23.30
CA GLY A 155 -5.32 0.08 -24.20
C GLY A 155 -4.15 -0.74 -23.64
N GLY A 156 -4.01 -0.83 -22.31
CA GLY A 156 -2.93 -1.53 -21.65
C GLY A 156 -3.14 -1.68 -20.14
N PRO A 157 -2.28 -2.43 -19.44
CA PRO A 157 -2.48 -2.75 -18.03
C PRO A 157 -2.49 -1.52 -17.13
N VAL A 158 -3.38 -1.54 -16.15
CA VAL A 158 -3.42 -0.62 -15.00
C VAL A 158 -3.02 -1.36 -13.73
N ARG A 159 -2.75 -0.64 -12.62
CA ARG A 159 -2.07 -1.25 -11.49
C ARG A 159 -2.69 -0.91 -10.14
N LEU A 160 -2.76 -1.95 -9.30
CA LEU A 160 -2.99 -1.82 -7.87
C LEU A 160 -1.66 -2.06 -7.13
N VAL A 161 -1.32 -1.18 -6.19
CA VAL A 161 -0.17 -1.31 -5.30
C VAL A 161 -0.66 -1.43 -3.87
N ALA A 162 -0.34 -2.53 -3.19
CA ALA A 162 -0.73 -2.77 -1.80
C ALA A 162 0.49 -2.65 -0.87
N LEU A 163 0.49 -1.68 0.05
CA LEU A 163 1.62 -1.52 0.97
C LEU A 163 1.63 -2.59 2.05
N SER A 164 2.66 -3.43 1.99
CA SER A 164 3.06 -4.39 2.99
C SER A 164 4.19 -3.84 3.87
N SER A 165 4.95 -4.69 4.53
CA SER A 165 6.06 -4.38 5.43
C SER A 165 6.90 -5.62 5.68
N ILE A 166 8.17 -5.46 6.05
CA ILE A 166 8.98 -6.55 6.59
C ILE A 166 8.32 -7.23 7.81
N ALA A 167 7.41 -6.54 8.49
CA ALA A 167 6.65 -7.10 9.60
C ALA A 167 5.77 -8.30 9.21
N HIS A 168 5.47 -8.52 7.91
CA HIS A 168 4.77 -9.72 7.45
C HIS A 168 5.50 -11.00 7.87
N ARG A 169 6.83 -10.95 8.07
CA ARG A 169 7.63 -12.08 8.54
C ARG A 169 7.38 -12.46 10.02
N ARG A 170 6.64 -11.64 10.77
CA ARG A 170 6.30 -11.91 12.17
C ARG A 170 5.09 -12.82 12.32
N ALA A 171 4.14 -12.75 11.38
CA ALA A 171 2.91 -13.53 11.48
C ALA A 171 2.26 -13.73 10.11
N GLY A 172 1.79 -14.95 9.86
CA GLY A 172 0.78 -15.25 8.85
C GLY A 172 -0.61 -14.72 9.24
N VAL A 173 -1.60 -14.92 8.38
CA VAL A 173 -2.99 -14.60 8.72
C VAL A 173 -3.57 -15.73 9.58
N ASN A 174 -4.07 -15.38 10.76
CA ASN A 174 -4.89 -16.29 11.56
C ASN A 174 -6.35 -16.24 11.06
N PHE A 175 -6.72 -17.22 10.26
CA PHE A 175 -8.04 -17.27 9.65
C PHE A 175 -9.16 -17.63 10.62
N GLU A 176 -8.85 -18.24 11.77
CA GLU A 176 -9.83 -18.66 12.78
C GLU A 176 -10.11 -17.55 13.80
N ASP A 177 -9.18 -16.62 13.97
CA ASP A 177 -9.29 -15.51 14.91
C ASP A 177 -8.51 -14.27 14.42
N PRO A 178 -8.90 -13.68 13.28
CA PRO A 178 -8.20 -12.52 12.75
C PRO A 178 -8.36 -11.27 13.64
N ASN A 179 -9.39 -11.25 14.48
CA ASN A 179 -9.80 -10.12 15.32
C ASN A 179 -9.33 -10.22 16.79
N TYR A 180 -8.52 -11.22 17.15
CA TYR A 180 -8.04 -11.43 18.53
C TYR A 180 -9.17 -11.57 19.56
N GLN A 181 -10.25 -12.28 19.21
CA GLN A 181 -11.38 -12.54 20.10
C GLN A 181 -11.14 -13.74 21.03
N LYS A 182 -10.22 -14.64 20.64
CA LYS A 182 -9.96 -15.92 21.34
C LYS A 182 -8.53 -16.03 21.88
N ARG A 183 -7.65 -15.10 21.55
CA ARG A 183 -6.23 -15.11 21.91
C ARG A 183 -5.78 -13.74 22.43
N SER A 184 -4.68 -13.72 23.17
CA SER A 184 -4.06 -12.48 23.65
C SER A 184 -3.62 -11.59 22.49
N TYR A 185 -3.83 -10.29 22.64
CA TYR A 185 -3.40 -9.32 21.65
C TYR A 185 -1.91 -9.03 21.77
N ASP A 186 -1.20 -9.16 20.67
CA ASP A 186 0.14 -8.62 20.46
C ASP A 186 0.12 -7.63 19.30
N LYS A 187 0.49 -6.38 19.56
CA LYS A 187 0.42 -5.29 18.58
C LYS A 187 1.31 -5.51 17.36
N TRP A 188 2.44 -6.21 17.52
CA TRP A 188 3.38 -6.48 16.43
C TRP A 188 2.98 -7.69 15.62
N GLU A 189 2.42 -8.72 16.27
CA GLU A 189 1.83 -9.86 15.58
C GLU A 189 0.63 -9.41 14.73
N SER A 190 -0.26 -8.58 15.30
CA SER A 190 -1.41 -8.02 14.58
C SER A 190 -0.97 -7.17 13.39
N TYR A 191 0.04 -6.32 13.57
CA TYR A 191 0.61 -5.57 12.45
C TYR A 191 1.16 -6.51 11.37
N GLY A 192 1.96 -7.51 11.77
CA GLY A 192 2.50 -8.53 10.86
C GLY A 192 1.41 -9.25 10.08
N GLN A 193 0.37 -9.73 10.79
CA GLN A 193 -0.81 -10.35 10.18
C GLN A 193 -1.46 -9.46 9.12
N SER A 194 -1.68 -8.16 9.43
CA SER A 194 -2.28 -7.22 8.48
C SER A 194 -1.41 -7.01 7.23
N LYS A 195 -0.08 -7.08 7.38
CA LYS A 195 0.86 -6.88 6.26
C LYS A 195 1.06 -8.14 5.42
N THR A 196 0.94 -9.32 6.02
CA THR A 196 0.78 -10.59 5.29
C THR A 196 -0.52 -10.59 4.49
N ALA A 197 -1.62 -10.15 5.10
CA ALA A 197 -2.90 -10.04 4.42
C ALA A 197 -2.82 -9.11 3.17
N ASN A 198 -2.07 -8.02 3.23
CA ASN A 198 -1.88 -7.14 2.08
C ASN A 198 -1.06 -7.80 0.95
N ALA A 199 -0.08 -8.64 1.27
CA ALA A 199 0.69 -9.39 0.28
C ALA A 199 -0.19 -10.47 -0.39
N LEU A 200 -0.89 -11.28 0.39
CA LEU A 200 -1.84 -12.28 -0.12
C LEU A 200 -2.97 -11.63 -0.93
N PHE A 201 -3.45 -10.46 -0.50
CA PHE A 201 -4.45 -9.70 -1.23
C PHE A 201 -3.96 -9.30 -2.63
N ALA A 202 -2.72 -8.85 -2.78
CA ALA A 202 -2.16 -8.52 -4.08
C ALA A 202 -2.13 -9.74 -5.00
N VAL A 203 -1.76 -10.92 -4.50
CA VAL A 203 -1.81 -12.20 -5.24
C VAL A 203 -3.25 -12.51 -5.66
N GLY A 204 -4.19 -12.51 -4.71
CA GLY A 204 -5.60 -12.84 -4.96
C GLY A 204 -6.27 -11.87 -5.94
N PHE A 205 -5.96 -10.56 -5.83
CA PHE A 205 -6.49 -9.54 -6.72
C PHE A 205 -5.91 -9.69 -8.14
N HIS A 206 -4.59 -9.85 -8.26
CA HIS A 206 -3.96 -10.09 -9.56
C HIS A 206 -4.58 -11.30 -10.27
N ASN A 207 -4.70 -12.43 -9.59
CA ASN A 207 -5.22 -13.65 -10.19
C ASN A 207 -6.64 -13.49 -10.74
N ARG A 208 -7.48 -12.68 -10.11
CA ARG A 208 -8.88 -12.45 -10.52
C ARG A 208 -9.01 -11.43 -11.64
N PHE A 209 -8.16 -10.40 -11.66
CA PHE A 209 -8.35 -9.26 -12.55
C PHE A 209 -7.32 -9.13 -13.68
N LYS A 210 -6.26 -9.96 -13.72
CA LYS A 210 -5.21 -9.88 -14.75
C LYS A 210 -5.75 -10.03 -16.19
N ARG A 211 -6.79 -10.85 -16.39
CA ARG A 211 -7.41 -11.02 -17.70
C ARG A 211 -8.19 -9.79 -18.18
N HIS A 212 -8.46 -8.88 -17.27
CA HIS A 212 -9.11 -7.60 -17.53
C HIS A 212 -8.11 -6.43 -17.59
N GLY A 213 -6.82 -6.72 -17.72
CA GLY A 213 -5.77 -5.71 -17.82
C GLY A 213 -5.45 -5.04 -16.47
N VAL A 214 -5.80 -5.66 -15.34
CA VAL A 214 -5.48 -5.10 -14.02
C VAL A 214 -4.46 -5.99 -13.31
N THR A 215 -3.30 -5.45 -12.99
CA THR A 215 -2.26 -6.15 -12.22
C THR A 215 -2.19 -5.61 -10.79
N ALA A 216 -1.69 -6.42 -9.86
CA ALA A 216 -1.52 -6.02 -8.47
C ALA A 216 -0.22 -6.59 -7.90
N ASN A 217 0.52 -5.75 -7.14
CA ASN A 217 1.75 -6.13 -6.45
C ASN A 217 1.75 -5.60 -5.02
N ALA A 218 2.39 -6.34 -4.11
CA ALA A 218 2.65 -5.88 -2.75
C ALA A 218 4.00 -5.16 -2.69
N VAL A 219 4.11 -4.14 -1.84
CA VAL A 219 5.33 -3.33 -1.70
C VAL A 219 5.77 -3.23 -0.25
N MET A 220 7.05 -3.49 0.01
CA MET A 220 7.75 -3.17 1.24
C MET A 220 8.59 -1.91 1.02
N PRO A 221 8.23 -0.78 1.64
CA PRO A 221 8.88 0.51 1.36
C PRO A 221 10.26 0.67 2.02
N GLY A 222 10.56 -0.13 3.04
CA GLY A 222 11.74 -0.02 3.89
C GLY A 222 11.42 0.50 5.29
N GLY A 223 12.44 0.87 6.04
CA GLY A 223 12.33 1.60 7.30
C GLY A 223 12.31 3.11 7.04
N ILE A 224 11.22 3.78 7.37
CA ILE A 224 11.05 5.23 7.20
C ILE A 224 10.42 5.80 8.46
N MET A 225 10.98 6.85 9.02
CA MET A 225 10.35 7.57 10.13
C MET A 225 9.26 8.49 9.60
N THR A 226 8.01 8.23 10.01
CA THR A 226 6.81 8.94 9.55
C THR A 226 5.78 9.01 10.69
N PRO A 227 4.66 9.70 10.56
CA PRO A 227 3.58 9.63 11.54
C PRO A 227 2.97 8.23 11.76
N LEU A 228 3.40 7.21 11.02
CA LEU A 228 3.00 5.82 11.25
C LEU A 228 3.45 5.31 12.64
N GLN A 229 4.60 5.78 13.14
CA GLN A 229 5.18 5.43 14.44
C GLN A 229 4.52 6.12 15.65
N ARG A 230 3.46 6.89 15.48
CA ARG A 230 2.81 7.71 16.53
C ARG A 230 2.36 6.95 17.78
N HIS A 231 2.21 5.61 17.68
CA HIS A 231 1.83 4.74 18.80
C HIS A 231 3.04 4.08 19.49
N LEU A 232 4.26 4.36 19.02
CA LEU A 232 5.47 3.78 19.60
C LEU A 232 6.14 4.78 20.54
N PRO A 233 6.33 4.41 21.81
CA PRO A 233 7.21 5.15 22.71
C PRO A 233 8.64 5.23 22.18
N ARG A 234 9.34 6.32 22.49
CA ARG A 234 10.73 6.53 22.08
C ARG A 234 11.64 5.40 22.56
N GLU A 235 11.43 4.96 23.80
CA GLU A 235 12.21 3.90 24.45
C GLU A 235 12.06 2.58 23.70
N GLU A 236 10.86 2.28 23.18
CA GLU A 236 10.64 1.09 22.38
C GLU A 236 11.38 1.16 21.03
N MET A 237 11.38 2.32 20.38
CA MET A 237 12.13 2.53 19.14
C MET A 237 13.65 2.41 19.35
N ILE A 238 14.17 2.88 20.49
CA ILE A 238 15.58 2.69 20.88
C ILE A 238 15.86 1.21 21.13
N GLY A 239 15.00 0.54 21.90
CA GLY A 239 15.14 -0.91 22.17
C GLY A 239 15.10 -1.80 20.93
N MET A 240 14.38 -1.38 19.88
CA MET A 240 14.39 -2.03 18.57
C MET A 240 15.58 -1.66 17.68
N GLY A 241 16.44 -0.74 18.13
CA GLY A 241 17.58 -0.25 17.36
C GLY A 241 17.19 0.61 16.16
N TRP A 242 16.05 1.29 16.20
CA TRP A 242 15.62 2.19 15.12
C TRP A 242 16.23 3.57 15.25
N MET A 243 16.56 3.96 16.46
CA MET A 243 17.29 5.18 16.77
C MET A 243 18.17 4.98 18.01
N ASP A 244 19.16 5.86 18.17
CA ASP A 244 19.95 5.95 19.39
C ASP A 244 19.30 6.86 20.46
N GLU A 245 19.93 6.96 21.63
CA GLU A 245 19.47 7.83 22.72
C GLU A 245 19.47 9.33 22.35
N GLN A 246 20.29 9.73 21.37
CA GLN A 246 20.37 11.09 20.85
C GLN A 246 19.27 11.37 19.80
N GLY A 247 18.58 10.33 19.31
CA GLY A 247 17.51 10.43 18.31
C GLY A 247 18.00 10.30 16.87
N ASN A 248 19.27 9.92 16.65
CA ASN A 248 19.77 9.61 15.32
C ASN A 248 19.19 8.29 14.84
N LEU A 249 18.69 8.27 13.62
CA LEU A 249 18.13 7.06 13.02
C LEU A 249 19.22 6.04 12.68
N ALA A 250 18.90 4.76 12.84
CA ALA A 250 19.80 3.68 12.44
C ALA A 250 20.12 3.74 10.94
N GLN A 251 21.32 3.26 10.60
CA GLN A 251 21.75 3.16 9.22
C GLN A 251 20.76 2.30 8.40
N GLY A 252 20.39 2.77 7.21
CA GLY A 252 19.45 2.09 6.33
C GLY A 252 18.01 2.62 6.43
N PHE A 253 17.71 3.53 7.38
CA PHE A 253 16.48 4.28 7.30
C PHE A 253 16.48 5.19 6.08
N LYS A 254 15.32 5.27 5.42
CA LYS A 254 15.09 6.06 4.21
C LYS A 254 14.38 7.37 4.52
N THR A 255 14.53 8.35 3.66
CA THR A 255 13.63 9.51 3.66
C THR A 255 12.24 9.11 3.11
N PRO A 256 11.19 9.91 3.33
CA PRO A 256 9.87 9.64 2.74
C PRO A 256 9.91 9.54 1.20
N GLU A 257 10.72 10.35 0.52
CA GLU A 257 10.93 10.34 -0.93
C GLU A 257 11.55 9.02 -1.40
N GLN A 258 12.52 8.51 -0.66
CA GLN A 258 13.13 7.20 -0.92
C GLN A 258 12.18 6.05 -0.58
N GLY A 259 11.42 6.17 0.51
CA GLY A 259 10.41 5.19 0.90
C GLY A 259 9.28 5.02 -0.13
N ALA A 260 8.96 6.08 -0.85
CA ALA A 260 7.94 6.07 -1.90
C ALA A 260 8.40 5.43 -3.22
N SER A 261 9.72 5.28 -3.44
CA SER A 261 10.29 4.86 -4.73
C SER A 261 9.76 3.52 -5.22
N THR A 262 9.70 2.49 -4.35
CA THR A 262 9.23 1.16 -4.74
C THR A 262 7.73 1.17 -5.08
N SER A 263 6.92 2.00 -4.41
CA SER A 263 5.50 2.16 -4.74
C SER A 263 5.33 2.80 -6.13
N VAL A 264 6.15 3.80 -6.47
CA VAL A 264 6.14 4.43 -7.79
C VAL A 264 6.66 3.46 -8.85
N TRP A 265 7.69 2.68 -8.56
CA TRP A 265 8.16 1.65 -9.49
C TRP A 265 7.12 0.55 -9.70
N ALA A 266 6.46 0.09 -8.66
CA ALA A 266 5.33 -0.86 -8.76
C ALA A 266 4.19 -0.30 -9.63
N ALA A 267 3.96 1.02 -9.58
CA ALA A 267 2.94 1.70 -10.36
C ALA A 267 3.34 1.92 -11.82
N LEU A 268 4.62 2.18 -12.12
CA LEU A 268 5.05 2.71 -13.42
C LEU A 268 6.09 1.86 -14.15
N GLY A 269 6.86 1.01 -13.43
CA GLY A 269 7.99 0.26 -14.01
C GLY A 269 7.59 -0.59 -15.22
N GLY A 270 8.29 -0.38 -16.35
CA GLY A 270 8.04 -1.12 -17.58
C GLY A 270 8.33 -2.61 -17.44
N GLU A 271 9.27 -2.97 -16.56
CA GLU A 271 9.65 -4.35 -16.24
C GLU A 271 8.51 -5.14 -15.58
N LEU A 272 7.49 -4.46 -15.06
CA LEU A 272 6.31 -5.03 -14.43
C LEU A 272 5.06 -4.99 -15.33
N GLU A 273 5.21 -4.68 -16.62
CA GLU A 273 4.07 -4.60 -17.55
C GLU A 273 3.36 -5.96 -17.66
N GLY A 274 2.09 -6.02 -17.29
CA GLY A 274 1.29 -7.26 -17.27
C GLY A 274 1.66 -8.24 -16.15
N ILE A 275 2.63 -7.93 -15.30
CA ILE A 275 3.13 -8.82 -14.24
C ILE A 275 2.59 -8.39 -12.89
N GLY A 276 2.14 -9.36 -12.09
CA GLY A 276 1.63 -9.10 -10.74
C GLY A 276 1.64 -10.35 -9.88
N GLY A 277 1.11 -10.21 -8.66
CA GLY A 277 1.20 -11.24 -7.63
C GLY A 277 2.57 -11.29 -6.94
N LEU A 278 3.40 -10.27 -7.13
CA LEU A 278 4.75 -10.19 -6.59
C LEU A 278 4.81 -9.40 -5.27
N TYR A 279 5.88 -9.64 -4.53
CA TYR A 279 6.33 -8.80 -3.42
C TYR A 279 7.57 -8.02 -3.87
N LEU A 280 7.51 -6.69 -3.75
CA LEU A 280 8.52 -5.77 -4.27
C LEU A 280 9.17 -5.00 -3.12
N GLU A 281 10.49 -4.88 -3.17
CA GLU A 281 11.30 -4.10 -2.23
C GLU A 281 12.49 -3.47 -2.96
N ASP A 282 12.89 -2.28 -2.55
CA ASP A 282 14.06 -1.58 -3.09
C ASP A 282 14.09 -1.50 -4.64
N CYS A 283 12.92 -1.25 -5.24
CA CYS A 283 12.71 -1.21 -6.69
C CYS A 283 13.13 -2.50 -7.42
N ALA A 284 12.91 -3.65 -6.78
CA ALA A 284 13.15 -4.98 -7.33
C ALA A 284 12.13 -5.99 -6.76
N GLN A 285 11.99 -7.14 -7.40
CA GLN A 285 11.28 -8.27 -6.84
C GLN A 285 12.02 -8.79 -5.60
N ALA A 286 11.32 -9.02 -4.50
CA ALA A 286 11.92 -9.56 -3.29
C ALA A 286 12.46 -10.99 -3.49
N GLN A 287 13.52 -11.32 -2.78
CA GLN A 287 14.02 -12.69 -2.68
C GLN A 287 13.19 -13.47 -1.65
N PRO A 288 13.16 -14.81 -1.71
CA PRO A 288 12.67 -15.63 -0.59
C PRO A 288 13.37 -15.23 0.71
N ALA A 289 12.64 -15.18 1.81
CA ALA A 289 13.19 -14.75 3.11
C ALA A 289 14.39 -15.58 3.57
N SER A 290 14.41 -16.87 3.19
CA SER A 290 15.52 -17.79 3.47
C SER A 290 16.84 -17.45 2.74
N GLN A 291 16.77 -16.64 1.69
CA GLN A 291 17.91 -16.25 0.84
C GLN A 291 18.23 -14.75 0.95
N ALA A 292 17.38 -13.99 1.62
CA ALA A 292 17.49 -12.53 1.71
C ALA A 292 18.33 -12.12 2.94
N PRO A 293 19.01 -10.96 2.89
CA PRO A 293 19.60 -10.34 4.06
C PRO A 293 18.57 -10.08 5.16
N ARG A 294 19.04 -9.92 6.39
CA ARG A 294 18.18 -9.52 7.51
C ARG A 294 17.36 -8.27 7.15
N MET A 295 16.11 -8.21 7.52
CA MET A 295 15.17 -7.12 7.25
C MET A 295 14.78 -6.97 5.78
N ARG A 296 14.96 -8.00 4.95
CA ARG A 296 14.55 -8.08 3.55
C ARG A 296 13.93 -9.45 3.24
N GLY A 297 13.39 -9.55 2.04
CA GLY A 297 12.82 -10.80 1.52
C GLY A 297 11.34 -11.00 1.90
N VAL A 298 10.75 -11.99 1.29
CA VAL A 298 9.35 -12.36 1.47
C VAL A 298 9.23 -13.81 1.93
N GLU A 299 8.36 -14.06 2.91
CA GLU A 299 8.01 -15.41 3.36
C GLU A 299 7.09 -16.09 2.34
N ASP A 300 7.29 -17.38 2.11
CA ASP A 300 6.54 -18.14 1.10
C ASP A 300 5.03 -18.10 1.35
N TYR A 301 4.59 -18.14 2.62
CA TYR A 301 3.18 -18.05 2.97
C TYR A 301 2.51 -16.73 2.55
N ALA A 302 3.29 -15.66 2.42
CA ALA A 302 2.76 -14.34 2.05
C ALA A 302 2.43 -14.23 0.55
N LEU A 303 2.88 -15.18 -0.27
CA LEU A 303 2.61 -15.26 -1.70
C LEU A 303 1.87 -16.54 -2.10
N ASP A 304 1.47 -17.37 -1.14
CA ASP A 304 0.77 -18.62 -1.38
C ASP A 304 -0.62 -18.37 -2.00
N PRO A 305 -0.90 -18.88 -3.21
CA PRO A 305 -2.18 -18.65 -3.89
C PRO A 305 -3.37 -19.31 -3.16
N VAL A 306 -3.16 -20.41 -2.45
CA VAL A 306 -4.22 -21.07 -1.67
C VAL A 306 -4.61 -20.22 -0.46
N LEU A 307 -3.61 -19.66 0.25
CA LEU A 307 -3.86 -18.73 1.34
C LEU A 307 -4.44 -17.40 0.84
N ALA A 308 -4.06 -16.96 -0.35
CA ALA A 308 -4.65 -15.78 -0.98
C ALA A 308 -6.15 -15.98 -1.31
N ASP A 309 -6.54 -17.15 -1.79
CA ASP A 309 -7.95 -17.49 -2.03
C ASP A 309 -8.74 -17.63 -0.72
N ARG A 310 -8.13 -18.23 0.31
CA ARG A 310 -8.73 -18.31 1.64
C ARG A 310 -8.95 -16.91 2.25
N LEU A 311 -7.96 -16.02 2.12
CA LEU A 311 -8.08 -14.64 2.57
C LEU A 311 -9.16 -13.87 1.80
N TRP A 312 -9.26 -14.11 0.49
CA TRP A 312 -10.30 -13.50 -0.33
C TRP A 312 -11.70 -13.87 0.16
N ALA A 313 -11.95 -15.17 0.39
CA ALA A 313 -13.24 -15.65 0.92
C ALA A 313 -13.57 -15.06 2.30
N LEU A 314 -12.58 -15.02 3.20
CA LEU A 314 -12.73 -14.37 4.51
C LEU A 314 -13.07 -12.87 4.34
N SER A 315 -12.33 -12.16 3.51
CA SER A 315 -12.53 -10.72 3.29
C SER A 315 -13.89 -10.42 2.69
N GLN A 316 -14.35 -11.24 1.75
CA GLN A 316 -15.68 -11.14 1.16
C GLN A 316 -16.78 -11.33 2.22
N SER A 317 -16.65 -12.35 3.06
CA SER A 317 -17.59 -12.60 4.16
C SER A 317 -17.63 -11.46 5.17
N VAL A 318 -16.48 -10.93 5.55
CA VAL A 318 -16.34 -9.85 6.55
C VAL A 318 -16.89 -8.52 6.01
N THR A 319 -16.64 -8.20 4.76
CA THR A 319 -16.99 -6.89 4.19
C THR A 319 -18.34 -6.88 3.46
N GLY A 320 -18.92 -8.04 3.17
CA GLY A 320 -20.15 -8.14 2.37
C GLY A 320 -19.97 -7.71 0.90
N ALA A 321 -18.78 -7.86 0.35
CA ALA A 321 -18.44 -7.44 -1.02
C ALA A 321 -18.69 -8.53 -2.05
#